data_6a56ae70f5222d9beb68f1bb3c5a940a
#
_entry.id   6a56ae70f5222d9beb68f1bb3c5a940a
#
_cell.length_a   1.000
_cell.length_b   1.000
_cell.length_c   1.000
_cell.angle_alpha   90.00
_cell.angle_beta   90.00
_cell.angle_gamma   90.00
#
_symmetry.space_group_name_H-M   'P 1'
#
loop_
_entity.id
_entity.type
_entity.pdbx_description
1 polymer ?
#
loop_
_entity_poly.entity_id
_entity_poly.type
_entity_poly.pdbx_seq_one_letter_code
_entity_poly.pdbx_strand_id
1 'polypeptide(L)'
;MTELIEINAYPVKNVLSRLLLDKTTGKNIIFATDDYARYGCYDTDQITENALLGFDSLDIQPRVMKDRTEQSERTRKKAEVFTPTWIVKQMCDHCDSVWQDGKYADDWQKYVQLRILEIACGEAPFLVTRYDTTTGERLLISERTGMLDRKLQAIQADDEETWLKWA
;
A
#
# COMPACT_ATOMS: atom_id res chain seq x y z
N MET A 1 -17.55 12.67 1.31
CA MET A 1 -16.08 12.51 1.31
C MET A 1 -15.74 11.45 0.28
N THR A 2 -14.78 11.69 -0.58
CA THR A 2 -14.37 10.67 -1.56
C THR A 2 -13.50 9.66 -0.80
N GLU A 3 -13.88 8.38 -0.82
CA GLU A 3 -13.08 7.32 -0.22
C GLU A 3 -11.68 7.32 -0.83
N LEU A 4 -10.62 7.28 -0.01
CA LEU A 4 -9.24 7.21 -0.51
C LEU A 4 -8.96 5.89 -1.22
N ILE A 5 -9.65 4.83 -0.81
CA ILE A 5 -9.55 3.49 -1.42
C ILE A 5 -10.96 3.04 -1.76
N GLU A 6 -11.27 2.97 -3.04
CA GLU A 6 -12.57 2.50 -3.53
C GLU A 6 -12.56 0.97 -3.66
N ILE A 7 -12.77 0.27 -2.54
CA ILE A 7 -12.75 -1.21 -2.50
C ILE A 7 -13.86 -1.80 -3.38
N ASN A 8 -15.00 -1.12 -3.47
CA ASN A 8 -16.15 -1.54 -4.25
C ASN A 8 -16.04 -1.29 -5.76
N ALA A 9 -15.03 -0.52 -6.18
CA ALA A 9 -14.84 -0.16 -7.58
C ALA A 9 -13.88 -1.12 -8.31
N TYR A 10 -14.05 -1.19 -9.65
CA TYR A 10 -13.07 -1.82 -10.52
C TYR A 10 -11.77 -0.97 -10.52
N PRO A 11 -10.56 -1.57 -10.54
CA PRO A 11 -10.29 -3.01 -10.59
C PRO A 11 -10.18 -3.69 -9.21
N VAL A 12 -10.19 -2.94 -8.10
CA VAL A 12 -9.89 -3.45 -6.76
C VAL A 12 -10.83 -4.58 -6.36
N LYS A 13 -12.13 -4.39 -6.57
CA LYS A 13 -13.14 -5.41 -6.26
C LYS A 13 -12.85 -6.77 -6.89
N ASN A 14 -12.37 -6.79 -8.14
CA ASN A 14 -12.15 -8.03 -8.89
C ASN A 14 -10.88 -8.78 -8.46
N VAL A 15 -9.99 -8.12 -7.75
CA VAL A 15 -8.73 -8.72 -7.28
C VAL A 15 -8.65 -8.84 -5.75
N LEU A 16 -9.72 -8.46 -5.06
CA LEU A 16 -9.73 -8.36 -3.59
C LEU A 16 -9.38 -9.69 -2.92
N SER A 17 -9.94 -10.82 -3.37
CA SER A 17 -9.60 -12.15 -2.86
C SER A 17 -8.10 -12.46 -2.98
N ARG A 18 -7.47 -12.01 -4.06
CA ARG A 18 -6.02 -12.19 -4.27
C ARG A 18 -5.19 -11.27 -3.37
N LEU A 19 -5.70 -10.07 -3.07
CA LEU A 19 -5.04 -9.13 -2.17
C LEU A 19 -5.14 -9.57 -0.71
N LEU A 20 -6.22 -10.24 -0.34
CA LEU A 20 -6.42 -10.77 1.01
C LEU A 20 -5.63 -12.05 1.27
N LEU A 21 -5.26 -12.79 0.22
CA LEU A 21 -4.59 -14.09 0.36
C LEU A 21 -3.13 -13.94 0.81
N ASP A 22 -2.81 -14.47 1.99
CA ASP A 22 -1.43 -14.73 2.38
C ASP A 22 -0.91 -15.99 1.66
N LYS A 23 0.00 -15.78 0.73
CA LYS A 23 0.57 -16.86 -0.10
C LYS A 23 1.41 -17.85 0.72
N THR A 24 1.85 -17.47 1.91
CA THR A 24 2.67 -18.35 2.78
C THR A 24 1.80 -19.39 3.47
N THR A 25 0.65 -18.96 3.98
CA THR A 25 -0.25 -19.83 4.73
C THR A 25 -1.39 -20.42 3.92
N GLY A 26 -1.69 -19.84 2.75
CA GLY A 26 -2.84 -20.17 1.92
C GLY A 26 -4.19 -19.73 2.53
N LYS A 27 -4.15 -18.91 3.58
CA LYS A 27 -5.31 -18.32 4.25
C LYS A 27 -5.37 -16.82 3.99
N ASN A 28 -6.48 -16.18 4.31
CA ASN A 28 -6.51 -14.73 4.26
C ASN A 28 -5.66 -14.12 5.40
N ILE A 29 -5.18 -12.90 5.16
CA ILE A 29 -4.53 -12.09 6.19
C ILE A 29 -5.50 -11.85 7.35
N ILE A 30 -4.96 -11.66 8.55
CA ILE A 30 -5.75 -11.44 9.79
C ILE A 30 -5.83 -9.94 10.11
N PHE A 31 -6.78 -9.57 10.96
CA PHE A 31 -6.91 -8.17 11.41
C PHE A 31 -5.70 -7.68 12.22
N ALA A 32 -5.07 -8.56 12.99
CA ALA A 32 -3.94 -8.24 13.87
C ALA A 32 -4.22 -7.08 14.86
N THR A 33 -5.49 -6.79 15.13
CA THR A 33 -5.96 -5.74 16.05
C THR A 33 -7.38 -6.04 16.52
N ASP A 34 -7.69 -5.66 17.76
CA ASP A 34 -9.04 -5.71 18.33
C ASP A 34 -9.85 -4.43 18.10
N ASP A 35 -9.36 -3.50 17.30
CA ASP A 35 -10.06 -2.23 17.02
C ASP A 35 -11.45 -2.45 16.39
N TYR A 36 -11.66 -3.62 15.78
CA TYR A 36 -12.92 -4.03 15.15
C TYR A 36 -13.76 -5.00 16.00
N ALA A 37 -13.37 -5.24 17.26
CA ALA A 37 -14.10 -6.15 18.16
C ALA A 37 -15.58 -5.80 18.35
N ARG A 38 -15.93 -4.51 18.29
CA ARG A 38 -17.33 -4.03 18.33
C ARG A 38 -18.19 -4.53 17.16
N TYR A 39 -17.55 -4.95 16.07
CA TYR A 39 -18.19 -5.55 14.89
C TYR A 39 -18.05 -7.09 14.87
N GLY A 40 -17.55 -7.69 15.95
CA GLY A 40 -17.35 -9.13 16.07
C GLY A 40 -16.09 -9.64 15.33
N CYS A 41 -15.16 -8.75 14.98
CA CYS A 41 -13.89 -9.10 14.34
C CYS A 41 -12.71 -8.87 15.30
N TYR A 42 -11.95 -9.91 15.55
CA TYR A 42 -10.86 -9.93 16.51
C TYR A 42 -9.49 -10.05 15.81
N ASP A 43 -8.43 -9.84 16.56
CA ASP A 43 -7.05 -9.79 16.05
C ASP A 43 -6.62 -11.04 15.26
N THR A 44 -7.08 -12.21 15.66
CA THR A 44 -6.78 -13.51 15.02
C THR A 44 -7.71 -13.89 13.88
N ASP A 45 -8.81 -13.16 13.70
CA ASP A 45 -9.79 -13.45 12.65
C ASP A 45 -9.25 -13.08 11.27
N GLN A 46 -9.59 -13.88 10.27
CA GLN A 46 -9.24 -13.59 8.88
C GLN A 46 -10.09 -12.47 8.32
N ILE A 47 -9.46 -11.56 7.58
CA ILE A 47 -10.19 -10.55 6.79
C ILE A 47 -10.83 -11.25 5.59
N THR A 48 -12.15 -11.13 5.48
CA THR A 48 -12.91 -11.73 4.37
C THR A 48 -13.45 -10.64 3.44
N GLU A 49 -13.75 -11.01 2.19
CA GLU A 49 -14.43 -10.09 1.27
C GLU A 49 -15.77 -9.61 1.85
N ASN A 50 -16.50 -10.48 2.55
CA ASN A 50 -17.79 -10.12 3.16
C ASN A 50 -17.62 -9.07 4.27
N ALA A 51 -16.54 -9.12 5.05
CA ALA A 51 -16.24 -8.11 6.06
C ALA A 51 -15.98 -6.72 5.44
N LEU A 52 -15.48 -6.68 4.21
CA LEU A 52 -15.12 -5.43 3.50
C LEU A 52 -16.22 -4.93 2.55
N LEU A 53 -17.01 -5.84 1.95
CA LEU A 53 -17.99 -5.52 0.92
C LEU A 53 -19.42 -5.86 1.34
N GLY A 54 -19.62 -6.51 2.48
CA GLY A 54 -20.94 -6.92 2.99
C GLY A 54 -21.82 -5.73 3.40
N PHE A 55 -23.08 -6.02 3.76
CA PHE A 55 -24.06 -5.01 4.17
C PHE A 55 -23.58 -4.21 5.40
N ASP A 56 -22.95 -4.88 6.36
CA ASP A 56 -22.32 -4.27 7.55
C ASP A 56 -20.79 -4.16 7.36
N SER A 57 -20.36 -3.74 6.17
CA SER A 57 -18.94 -3.65 5.83
C SER A 57 -18.16 -2.76 6.79
N LEU A 58 -16.95 -3.20 7.11
CA LEU A 58 -16.05 -2.45 7.97
C LEU A 58 -15.50 -1.22 7.23
N ASP A 59 -15.58 -0.07 7.85
CA ASP A 59 -14.93 1.15 7.38
C ASP A 59 -13.46 1.13 7.83
N ILE A 60 -12.61 0.52 7.00
CA ILE A 60 -11.16 0.51 7.20
C ILE A 60 -10.58 1.79 6.63
N GLN A 61 -10.35 2.77 7.49
CA GLN A 61 -9.83 4.07 7.07
C GLN A 61 -8.31 4.17 7.24
N PRO A 62 -7.63 4.82 6.28
CA PRO A 62 -6.25 5.25 6.46
C PRO A 62 -6.08 6.11 7.70
N ARG A 63 -4.91 6.05 8.33
CA ARG A 63 -4.63 6.81 9.56
C ARG A 63 -4.92 8.30 9.42
N VAL A 64 -4.59 8.89 8.28
CA VAL A 64 -4.78 10.32 8.01
C VAL A 64 -6.24 10.77 8.08
N MET A 65 -7.20 9.84 7.87
CA MET A 65 -8.64 10.11 7.95
C MET A 65 -9.19 10.00 9.37
N LYS A 66 -8.42 9.47 10.32
CA LYS A 66 -8.80 9.34 11.72
C LYS A 66 -8.65 10.67 12.45
N ASP A 67 -9.42 10.88 13.51
CA ASP A 67 -9.29 12.10 14.30
C ASP A 67 -7.93 12.18 15.03
N ARG A 68 -7.56 13.40 15.45
CA ARG A 68 -6.26 13.65 16.10
C ARG A 68 -6.08 12.91 17.41
N THR A 69 -7.17 12.68 18.14
CA THR A 69 -7.13 11.95 19.41
C THR A 69 -6.81 10.50 19.17
N GLU A 70 -7.51 9.87 18.23
CA GLU A 70 -7.26 8.48 17.83
C GLU A 70 -5.84 8.31 17.26
N GLN A 71 -5.39 9.21 16.38
CA GLN A 71 -4.02 9.20 15.86
C GLN A 71 -2.96 9.27 16.99
N SER A 72 -3.17 10.15 17.97
CA SER A 72 -2.27 10.31 19.12
C SER A 72 -2.24 9.07 20.01
N GLU A 73 -3.40 8.47 20.28
CA GLU A 73 -3.48 7.24 21.05
C GLU A 73 -2.79 6.06 20.36
N ARG A 74 -2.98 5.90 19.05
CA ARG A 74 -2.33 4.87 18.25
C ARG A 74 -0.82 5.06 18.21
N THR A 75 -0.34 6.29 18.07
CA THR A 75 1.10 6.60 18.17
C THR A 75 1.67 6.19 19.53
N ARG A 76 0.98 6.50 20.61
CA ARG A 76 1.46 6.21 21.97
C ARG A 76 1.36 4.72 22.34
N LYS A 77 0.25 4.05 21.96
CA LYS A 77 -0.03 2.67 22.38
C LYS A 77 0.52 1.62 21.42
N LYS A 78 0.60 1.92 20.13
CA LYS A 78 0.95 0.99 19.05
C LYS A 78 2.20 1.40 18.26
N ALA A 79 2.87 2.49 18.66
CA ALA A 79 4.03 3.07 17.96
C ALA A 79 3.77 3.35 16.46
N GLU A 80 2.54 3.63 16.09
CA GLU A 80 2.19 4.00 14.72
C GLU A 80 2.67 5.41 14.39
N VAL A 81 3.88 5.50 13.86
CA VAL A 81 4.46 6.76 13.35
C VAL A 81 4.55 6.63 11.84
N PHE A 82 3.90 7.57 11.12
CA PHE A 82 3.93 7.59 9.66
C PHE A 82 4.94 8.62 9.17
N THR A 83 5.75 8.18 8.23
CA THR A 83 6.76 9.04 7.60
C THR A 83 6.04 9.97 6.60
N PRO A 84 6.25 11.29 6.68
CA PRO A 84 5.71 12.22 5.71
C PRO A 84 6.13 11.87 4.28
N THR A 85 5.23 12.07 3.31
CA THR A 85 5.42 11.67 1.91
C THR A 85 6.69 12.26 1.30
N TRP A 86 7.06 13.49 1.65
CA TRP A 86 8.30 14.12 1.15
C TRP A 86 9.58 13.42 1.66
N ILE A 87 9.57 12.89 2.90
CA ILE A 87 10.68 12.08 3.43
C ILE A 87 10.74 10.73 2.72
N VAL A 88 9.57 10.08 2.55
CA VAL A 88 9.47 8.84 1.79
C VAL A 88 10.07 9.02 0.41
N LYS A 89 9.69 10.11 -0.28
CA LYS A 89 10.25 10.44 -1.60
C LYS A 89 11.77 10.55 -1.57
N GLN A 90 12.32 11.32 -0.64
CA GLN A 90 13.78 11.50 -0.53
C GLN A 90 14.51 10.16 -0.29
N MET A 91 13.97 9.31 0.57
CA MET A 91 14.56 7.99 0.84
C MET A 91 14.49 7.08 -0.40
N CYS A 92 13.36 7.07 -1.10
CA CYS A 92 13.22 6.33 -2.35
C CYS A 92 14.15 6.88 -3.44
N ASP A 93 14.29 8.22 -3.55
CA ASP A 93 15.24 8.86 -4.48
C ASP A 93 16.68 8.43 -4.19
N HIS A 94 17.05 8.35 -2.90
CA HIS A 94 18.37 7.88 -2.52
C HIS A 94 18.60 6.40 -2.87
N CYS A 95 17.62 5.54 -2.61
CA CYS A 95 17.71 4.14 -3.02
C CYS A 95 17.86 4.01 -4.55
N ASP A 96 17.07 4.76 -5.31
CA ASP A 96 17.15 4.77 -6.77
C ASP A 96 18.53 5.23 -7.26
N SER A 97 19.08 6.30 -6.70
CA SER A 97 20.39 6.81 -7.12
C SER A 97 21.47 5.74 -6.96
N VAL A 98 21.46 5.01 -5.86
CA VAL A 98 22.42 3.91 -5.62
C VAL A 98 22.29 2.78 -6.66
N TRP A 99 21.08 2.53 -7.14
CA TRP A 99 20.84 1.49 -8.15
C TRP A 99 21.10 1.97 -9.56
N GLN A 100 20.82 3.23 -9.87
CA GLN A 100 21.00 3.85 -11.20
C GLN A 100 22.46 4.19 -11.47
N ASP A 101 23.22 4.64 -10.48
CA ASP A 101 24.64 5.02 -10.65
C ASP A 101 25.57 3.84 -10.90
N GLY A 102 25.08 2.61 -10.80
CA GLY A 102 25.94 1.44 -10.91
C GLY A 102 25.55 0.48 -12.03
N LYS A 103 24.72 -0.48 -11.69
CA LYS A 103 24.57 -1.72 -12.46
C LYS A 103 23.33 -1.75 -13.37
N TYR A 104 22.37 -0.85 -13.16
CA TYR A 104 21.05 -0.93 -13.77
C TYR A 104 20.60 0.34 -14.50
N ALA A 105 21.50 1.31 -14.66
CA ALA A 105 21.20 2.62 -15.27
C ALA A 105 20.49 2.51 -16.64
N ASP A 106 20.84 1.49 -17.44
CA ASP A 106 20.33 1.31 -18.79
C ASP A 106 19.47 0.04 -18.97
N ASP A 107 19.11 -0.64 -17.88
CA ASP A 107 18.41 -1.93 -17.93
C ASP A 107 17.15 -1.91 -17.02
N TRP A 108 16.06 -1.35 -17.54
CA TRP A 108 14.80 -1.27 -16.82
C TRP A 108 14.26 -2.64 -16.41
N GLN A 109 14.52 -3.70 -17.16
CA GLN A 109 14.08 -5.06 -16.85
C GLN A 109 14.71 -5.58 -15.56
N LYS A 110 16.01 -5.35 -15.38
CA LYS A 110 16.70 -5.68 -14.12
C LYS A 110 16.22 -4.81 -12.97
N TYR A 111 15.96 -3.52 -13.22
CA TYR A 111 15.39 -2.62 -12.22
C TYR A 111 14.03 -3.11 -11.71
N VAL A 112 13.11 -3.47 -12.61
CA VAL A 112 11.78 -3.99 -12.25
C VAL A 112 11.88 -5.29 -11.45
N GLN A 113 12.85 -6.16 -11.76
CA GLN A 113 13.05 -7.43 -11.05
C GLN A 113 13.74 -7.31 -9.68
N LEU A 114 14.23 -6.13 -9.29
CA LEU A 114 14.82 -5.94 -7.96
C LEU A 114 13.84 -6.34 -6.86
N ARG A 115 14.35 -7.11 -5.90
CA ARG A 115 13.55 -7.49 -4.73
C ARG A 115 13.69 -6.41 -3.67
N ILE A 116 12.54 -5.96 -3.16
CA ILE A 116 12.44 -4.90 -2.15
C ILE A 116 11.66 -5.46 -0.98
N LEU A 117 12.15 -5.21 0.22
CA LEU A 117 11.47 -5.55 1.47
C LEU A 117 11.35 -4.29 2.33
N GLU A 118 10.13 -3.92 2.67
CA GLU A 118 9.83 -2.90 3.67
C GLU A 118 9.44 -3.61 4.97
N ILE A 119 10.32 -3.53 6.00
CA ILE A 119 10.15 -4.30 7.23
C ILE A 119 9.09 -3.69 8.15
N ALA A 120 9.03 -2.37 8.24
CA ALA A 120 8.10 -1.63 9.10
C ALA A 120 7.05 -0.93 8.23
N CYS A 121 6.27 -1.72 7.49
CA CYS A 121 5.51 -1.20 6.36
C CYS A 121 4.33 -0.28 6.75
N GLY A 122 3.64 -0.51 7.88
CA GLY A 122 2.42 0.25 8.16
C GLY A 122 1.47 0.22 6.95
N GLU A 123 1.23 1.39 6.35
CA GLU A 123 0.47 1.53 5.09
C GLU A 123 1.36 1.38 3.83
N ALA A 124 2.59 0.88 4.00
CA ALA A 124 3.59 0.63 2.96
C ALA A 124 3.92 1.84 2.04
N PRO A 125 4.14 3.05 2.58
CA PRO A 125 4.34 4.25 1.76
C PRO A 125 5.63 4.19 0.94
N PHE A 126 6.65 3.43 1.39
CA PHE A 126 7.89 3.24 0.62
C PHE A 126 7.70 2.30 -0.57
N LEU A 127 6.69 1.44 -0.54
CA LEU A 127 6.35 0.58 -1.67
C LEU A 127 5.34 1.25 -2.59
N VAL A 128 4.25 1.81 -2.05
CA VAL A 128 3.16 2.38 -2.83
C VAL A 128 2.69 3.69 -2.22
N THR A 129 2.76 4.79 -2.98
CA THR A 129 2.24 6.09 -2.55
C THR A 129 0.95 6.41 -3.31
N ARG A 130 -0.20 6.37 -2.65
CA ARG A 130 -1.50 6.68 -3.24
C ARG A 130 -2.04 8.03 -2.84
N TYR A 131 -1.65 8.51 -1.67
CA TYR A 131 -2.06 9.78 -1.09
C TYR A 131 -0.93 10.32 -0.21
N ASP A 132 -0.96 11.60 0.05
CA ASP A 132 -0.07 12.23 1.01
C ASP A 132 -0.43 11.81 2.43
N THR A 133 0.50 11.21 3.15
CA THR A 133 0.29 10.69 4.50
C THR A 133 0.05 11.76 5.56
N THR A 134 0.29 13.03 5.22
CA THR A 134 0.11 14.18 6.11
C THR A 134 -1.23 14.87 5.87
N THR A 135 -1.62 15.05 4.60
CA THR A 135 -2.81 15.81 4.20
C THR A 135 -3.99 14.92 3.83
N GLY A 136 -3.74 13.67 3.41
CA GLY A 136 -4.76 12.78 2.86
C GLY A 136 -5.14 13.09 1.42
N GLU A 137 -4.44 14.01 0.76
CA GLU A 137 -4.70 14.33 -0.65
C GLU A 137 -4.24 13.19 -1.55
N ARG A 138 -5.08 12.80 -2.50
CA ARG A 138 -4.72 11.78 -3.51
C ARG A 138 -3.59 12.29 -4.39
N LEU A 139 -2.61 11.43 -4.64
CA LEU A 139 -1.53 11.68 -5.57
C LEU A 139 -1.89 11.18 -6.98
N LEU A 140 -1.62 11.99 -7.99
CA LEU A 140 -1.68 11.54 -9.38
C LEU A 140 -0.67 10.41 -9.61
N ILE A 141 -0.91 9.57 -10.61
CA ILE A 141 -0.01 8.44 -10.92
C ILE A 141 1.44 8.93 -11.14
N SER A 142 1.61 10.07 -11.82
CA SER A 142 2.91 10.69 -12.06
C SER A 142 3.61 11.25 -10.81
N GLU A 143 2.87 11.47 -9.73
CA GLU A 143 3.39 12.00 -8.47
C GLU A 143 3.73 10.89 -7.47
N ARG A 144 3.34 9.65 -7.77
CA ARG A 144 3.61 8.51 -6.92
C ARG A 144 5.08 8.15 -6.95
N THR A 145 5.65 7.95 -5.77
CA THR A 145 7.11 7.79 -5.61
C THR A 145 7.52 6.56 -4.81
N GLY A 146 6.58 5.69 -4.46
CA GLY A 146 6.90 4.40 -3.85
C GLY A 146 7.67 3.50 -4.82
N MET A 147 8.44 2.57 -4.29
CA MET A 147 9.35 1.74 -5.10
C MET A 147 8.62 0.87 -6.13
N LEU A 148 7.41 0.38 -5.84
CA LEU A 148 6.58 -0.33 -6.82
C LEU A 148 6.01 0.65 -7.86
N ASP A 149 5.58 1.85 -7.45
CA ASP A 149 5.11 2.88 -8.38
C ASP A 149 6.21 3.21 -9.40
N ARG A 150 7.46 3.38 -8.95
CA ARG A 150 8.62 3.66 -9.81
C ARG A 150 8.94 2.52 -10.77
N LYS A 151 8.85 1.28 -10.29
CA LYS A 151 9.03 0.10 -11.15
C LYS A 151 7.99 0.04 -12.26
N LEU A 152 6.73 0.27 -11.92
CA LEU A 152 5.65 0.30 -12.91
C LEU A 152 5.85 1.42 -13.94
N GLN A 153 6.34 2.59 -13.49
CA GLN A 153 6.67 3.73 -14.38
C GLN A 153 7.90 3.46 -15.26
N ALA A 154 8.82 2.61 -14.81
CA ALA A 154 10.04 2.28 -15.55
C ALA A 154 9.82 1.25 -16.67
N ILE A 155 8.69 0.54 -16.68
CA ILE A 155 8.39 -0.46 -17.71
C ILE A 155 8.29 0.20 -19.08
N GLN A 156 9.16 -0.20 -20.00
CA GLN A 156 9.15 0.23 -21.41
C GLN A 156 8.58 -0.92 -22.26
N ALA A 157 7.30 -0.82 -22.58
CA ALA A 157 6.60 -1.81 -23.39
C ALA A 157 5.74 -1.09 -24.43
N ASP A 158 5.75 -1.60 -25.67
CA ASP A 158 5.02 -1.03 -26.80
C ASP A 158 3.54 -1.43 -26.81
N ASP A 159 3.17 -2.43 -26.04
CA ASP A 159 1.81 -2.95 -25.95
C ASP A 159 1.43 -3.33 -24.50
N GLU A 160 0.10 -3.36 -24.25
CA GLU A 160 -0.47 -3.63 -22.94
C GLU A 160 -0.16 -5.05 -22.45
N GLU A 161 -0.14 -6.05 -23.32
CA GLU A 161 0.13 -7.45 -22.95
C GLU A 161 1.56 -7.60 -22.42
N THR A 162 2.51 -7.00 -23.11
CA THR A 162 3.92 -6.97 -22.67
C THR A 162 4.08 -6.18 -21.37
N TRP A 163 3.40 -5.03 -21.25
CA TRP A 163 3.43 -4.25 -20.01
C TRP A 163 2.90 -5.07 -18.82
N LEU A 164 1.76 -5.75 -18.97
CA LEU A 164 1.15 -6.58 -17.91
C LEU A 164 2.03 -7.76 -17.48
N LYS A 165 2.88 -8.29 -18.35
CA LYS A 165 3.83 -9.35 -17.97
C LYS A 165 4.90 -8.87 -16.99
N TRP A 166 5.25 -7.59 -17.04
CA TRP A 166 6.28 -6.99 -16.21
C TRP A 166 5.71 -6.33 -14.94
N ALA A 167 4.45 -5.91 -14.97
CA ALA A 167 3.73 -5.32 -13.85
C ALA A 167 3.24 -6.38 -12.84
#